data_682815c2b054d4df6c28aba51eb19053
#
_entry.id   682815c2b054d4df6c28aba51eb19053
#
_cell.length_a   1.000
_cell.length_b   1.000
_cell.length_c   1.000
_cell.angle_alpha   90.00
_cell.angle_beta   90.00
_cell.angle_gamma   90.00
#
_symmetry.space_group_name_H-M   'P 1'
#
loop_
_entity.id
_entity.type
_entity.pdbx_description
1 polymer ?
#
loop_
_entity_poly.entity_id
_entity_poly.type
_entity_poly.pdbx_seq_one_letter_code
_entity_poly.pdbx_strand_id
1 'polypeptide(L)'
;MKSTERLIFHIDVNSAFLSWESARRVSQGLPDLREIPSCVGGNPKKRTGIVVAKSIPAKKYGIQTGEPVAMALRKCPNLVIVPSDFELYDKCSRAFKAICASFAPVMESFSIDEVFLDVTQYLKTYGMTARELASRIATEILEKKGLT
;
A
#
# COMPACT_ATOMS: atom_id res chain seq x y z
N MET A 1 35.86 -18.76 0.83
CA MET A 1 35.64 -17.36 1.18
C MET A 1 34.14 -17.07 1.19
N LYS A 2 33.70 -16.41 2.21
CA LYS A 2 32.27 -16.09 2.31
C LYS A 2 31.92 -14.89 1.46
N SER A 3 30.77 -14.96 0.83
CA SER A 3 30.22 -13.83 0.13
C SER A 3 29.95 -12.67 1.08
N THR A 4 30.29 -11.45 0.66
CA THR A 4 29.95 -10.23 1.37
C THR A 4 28.72 -9.57 0.79
N GLU A 5 27.99 -10.29 -0.06
CA GLU A 5 26.77 -9.77 -0.68
C GLU A 5 25.72 -9.41 0.36
N ARG A 6 25.14 -8.24 0.16
CA ARG A 6 24.01 -7.79 0.92
C ARG A 6 22.74 -8.19 0.20
N LEU A 7 21.74 -8.59 0.98
CA LEU A 7 20.41 -8.83 0.45
C LEU A 7 19.50 -7.69 0.89
N ILE A 8 19.05 -6.91 -0.07
CA ILE A 8 18.22 -5.74 0.15
C ILE A 8 16.82 -6.03 -0.36
N PHE A 9 15.82 -5.85 0.50
CA PHE A 9 14.42 -5.89 0.09
C PHE A 9 13.92 -4.48 -0.19
N HIS A 10 13.26 -4.32 -1.33
CA HIS A 10 12.45 -3.15 -1.61
C HIS A 10 10.99 -3.56 -1.40
N ILE A 11 10.34 -2.94 -0.42
CA ILE A 11 8.96 -3.23 -0.07
C ILE A 11 8.10 -2.03 -0.40
N ASP A 12 7.06 -2.25 -1.19
CA ASP A 12 6.13 -1.23 -1.65
C ASP A 12 4.70 -1.71 -1.37
N VAL A 13 3.92 -0.88 -0.69
CA VAL A 13 2.50 -1.19 -0.44
C VAL A 13 1.70 -0.93 -1.70
N ASN A 14 1.04 -1.97 -2.21
CA ASN A 14 0.24 -1.88 -3.42
C ASN A 14 -0.91 -0.89 -3.27
N SER A 15 -0.96 0.12 -4.17
CA SER A 15 -2.00 1.16 -4.13
C SER A 15 -2.25 1.66 -2.71
N ALA A 16 -1.19 2.11 -2.06
CA ALA A 16 -1.15 2.33 -0.61
C ALA A 16 -2.35 3.12 -0.07
N PHE A 17 -2.67 4.25 -0.66
CA PHE A 17 -3.75 5.09 -0.15
C PHE A 17 -5.11 4.39 -0.23
N LEU A 18 -5.37 3.71 -1.33
CA LEU A 18 -6.61 2.94 -1.47
C LEU A 18 -6.64 1.77 -0.50
N SER A 19 -5.52 1.07 -0.33
CA SER A 19 -5.42 -0.07 0.59
C SER A 19 -5.65 0.36 2.03
N TRP A 20 -5.09 1.46 2.46
CA TRP A 20 -5.26 1.97 3.82
C TRP A 20 -6.69 2.45 4.08
N GLU A 21 -7.31 3.14 3.12
CA GLU A 21 -8.72 3.51 3.20
C GLU A 21 -9.61 2.26 3.27
N SER A 22 -9.29 1.27 2.45
CA SER A 22 -10.04 0.01 2.42
C SER A 22 -9.96 -0.74 3.74
N ALA A 23 -8.76 -0.84 4.31
CA ALA A 23 -8.56 -1.51 5.59
C ALA A 23 -9.38 -0.83 6.70
N ARG A 24 -9.39 0.50 6.74
CA ARG A 24 -10.19 1.26 7.71
C ARG A 24 -11.68 0.97 7.53
N ARG A 25 -12.16 1.00 6.31
CA ARG A 25 -13.59 0.76 6.01
C ARG A 25 -14.01 -0.66 6.36
N VAL A 26 -13.20 -1.64 6.03
CA VAL A 26 -13.46 -3.04 6.40
C VAL A 26 -13.54 -3.21 7.90
N SER A 27 -12.66 -2.54 8.66
CA SER A 27 -12.70 -2.58 10.11
C SER A 27 -13.97 -1.95 10.70
N GLN A 28 -14.64 -1.10 9.95
CA GLN A 28 -15.91 -0.45 10.32
C GLN A 28 -17.14 -1.20 9.78
N GLY A 29 -16.94 -2.37 9.17
CA GLY A 29 -18.03 -3.14 8.57
C GLY A 29 -18.51 -2.62 7.23
N LEU A 30 -17.76 -1.74 6.59
CA LEU A 30 -18.09 -1.18 5.28
C LEU A 30 -17.47 -2.02 4.14
N PRO A 31 -18.01 -1.90 2.91
CA PRO A 31 -17.45 -2.64 1.78
C PRO A 31 -15.97 -2.33 1.54
N ASP A 32 -15.24 -3.33 1.07
CA ASP A 32 -13.83 -3.20 0.70
C ASP A 32 -13.73 -2.48 -0.64
N LEU A 33 -13.11 -1.30 -0.63
CA LEU A 33 -12.92 -0.50 -1.85
C LEU A 33 -12.09 -1.22 -2.92
N ARG A 34 -11.24 -2.16 -2.51
CA ARG A 34 -10.40 -2.92 -3.44
C ARG A 34 -11.20 -3.86 -4.34
N GLU A 35 -12.41 -4.22 -3.93
CA GLU A 35 -13.27 -5.16 -4.64
C GLU A 35 -14.26 -4.47 -5.58
N ILE A 36 -14.38 -3.17 -5.52
CA ILE A 36 -15.32 -2.39 -6.32
C ILE A 36 -14.59 -1.29 -7.10
N PRO A 37 -15.18 -0.77 -8.20
CA PRO A 37 -14.60 0.37 -8.88
C PRO A 37 -14.54 1.57 -7.96
N SER A 38 -13.34 1.98 -7.56
CA SER A 38 -13.14 3.04 -6.58
C SER A 38 -11.82 3.76 -6.81
N CYS A 39 -11.73 4.98 -6.30
CA CYS A 39 -10.48 5.73 -6.29
C CYS A 39 -10.41 6.64 -5.07
N VAL A 40 -9.17 7.03 -4.74
CA VAL A 40 -8.87 8.03 -3.74
C VAL A 40 -8.45 9.30 -4.46
N GLY A 41 -8.92 10.43 -3.99
CA GLY A 41 -8.56 11.73 -4.51
C GLY A 41 -9.75 12.56 -4.95
N GLY A 42 -9.51 13.85 -5.12
CA GLY A 42 -10.56 14.76 -5.54
C GLY A 42 -11.61 15.07 -4.49
N ASN A 43 -12.62 15.77 -4.91
CA ASN A 43 -13.79 16.09 -4.09
C ASN A 43 -15.02 15.45 -4.74
N PRO A 44 -15.61 14.41 -4.12
CA PRO A 44 -16.75 13.71 -4.73
C PRO A 44 -17.97 14.60 -4.95
N LYS A 45 -18.17 15.62 -4.11
CA LYS A 45 -19.30 16.54 -4.23
C LYS A 45 -19.13 17.51 -5.40
N LYS A 46 -17.91 17.99 -5.60
CA LYS A 46 -17.60 18.97 -6.66
C LYS A 46 -17.09 18.33 -7.94
N ARG A 47 -16.83 17.03 -7.93
CA ARG A 47 -16.24 16.28 -9.05
C ARG A 47 -14.95 16.92 -9.57
N THR A 48 -14.15 17.45 -8.64
CA THR A 48 -12.89 18.11 -8.94
C THR A 48 -11.72 17.30 -8.41
N GLY A 49 -10.50 17.63 -8.86
CA GLY A 49 -9.28 16.98 -8.42
C GLY A 49 -8.84 15.86 -9.34
N ILE A 50 -7.86 15.11 -8.90
CA ILE A 50 -7.25 14.04 -9.68
C ILE A 50 -7.32 12.71 -8.92
N VAL A 51 -7.21 11.62 -9.67
CA VAL A 51 -7.11 10.27 -9.13
C VAL A 51 -5.72 10.08 -8.54
N VAL A 52 -5.64 9.87 -7.24
CA VAL A 52 -4.36 9.63 -6.53
C VAL A 52 -4.06 8.13 -6.46
N ALA A 53 -5.08 7.31 -6.25
CA ALA A 53 -4.98 5.87 -6.24
C ALA A 53 -6.29 5.28 -6.74
N LYS A 54 -6.24 4.08 -7.31
CA LYS A 54 -7.41 3.43 -7.86
C LYS A 54 -7.43 1.94 -7.53
N SER A 55 -8.62 1.35 -7.52
CA SER A 55 -8.78 -0.10 -7.37
C SER A 55 -8.48 -0.82 -8.68
N ILE A 56 -8.24 -2.13 -8.59
CA ILE A 56 -8.09 -2.97 -9.79
C ILE A 56 -9.38 -2.98 -10.63
N PRO A 57 -10.58 -3.11 -10.05
CA PRO A 57 -11.81 -2.95 -10.82
C PRO A 57 -11.90 -1.62 -11.54
N ALA A 58 -11.49 -0.51 -10.94
CA ALA A 58 -11.47 0.80 -11.60
C ALA A 58 -10.49 0.81 -12.78
N LYS A 59 -9.34 0.17 -12.64
CA LYS A 59 -8.36 0.06 -13.70
C LYS A 59 -8.93 -0.58 -14.95
N LYS A 60 -9.84 -1.53 -14.80
CA LYS A 60 -10.49 -2.22 -15.93
C LYS A 60 -11.35 -1.28 -16.79
N TYR A 61 -11.80 -0.17 -16.23
CA TYR A 61 -12.52 0.86 -16.96
C TYR A 61 -11.59 1.86 -17.66
N GLY A 62 -10.29 1.65 -17.59
CA GLY A 62 -9.31 2.54 -18.18
C GLY A 62 -8.96 3.75 -17.33
N ILE A 63 -9.34 3.76 -16.06
CA ILE A 63 -9.01 4.85 -15.14
C ILE A 63 -7.53 4.82 -14.81
N GLN A 64 -6.88 5.97 -14.89
CA GLN A 64 -5.45 6.11 -14.66
C GLN A 64 -5.16 7.04 -13.50
N THR A 65 -4.11 6.73 -12.74
CA THR A 65 -3.61 7.61 -11.69
C THR A 65 -3.15 8.92 -12.32
N GLY A 66 -3.56 10.03 -11.72
CA GLY A 66 -3.22 11.36 -12.20
C GLY A 66 -4.25 11.98 -13.14
N GLU A 67 -5.23 11.20 -13.63
CA GLU A 67 -6.26 11.78 -14.48
C GLU A 67 -7.30 12.56 -13.67
N PRO A 68 -7.99 13.53 -14.31
CA PRO A 68 -9.07 14.24 -13.64
C PRO A 68 -10.20 13.31 -13.20
N VAL A 69 -10.73 13.54 -12.00
CA VAL A 69 -11.86 12.77 -11.47
C VAL A 69 -13.08 12.85 -12.41
N ALA A 70 -13.30 14.01 -13.02
CA ALA A 70 -14.42 14.17 -13.98
C ALA A 70 -14.28 13.19 -15.16
N MET A 71 -13.07 12.97 -15.64
CA MET A 71 -12.81 12.01 -16.72
C MET A 71 -13.03 10.58 -16.25
N ALA A 72 -12.57 10.26 -15.04
CA ALA A 72 -12.76 8.93 -14.45
C ALA A 72 -14.25 8.60 -14.32
N LEU A 73 -15.08 9.56 -13.91
CA LEU A 73 -16.53 9.38 -13.81
C LEU A 73 -17.21 9.15 -15.15
N ARG A 74 -16.66 9.71 -16.23
CA ARG A 74 -17.16 9.44 -17.58
C ARG A 74 -16.91 7.99 -17.99
N LYS A 75 -15.75 7.45 -17.59
CA LYS A 75 -15.37 6.07 -17.88
C LYS A 75 -16.14 5.07 -17.01
N CYS A 76 -16.41 5.45 -15.77
CA CYS A 76 -17.14 4.62 -14.81
C CYS A 76 -18.09 5.48 -13.99
N PRO A 77 -19.38 5.61 -14.41
CA PRO A 77 -20.35 6.45 -13.70
C PRO A 77 -20.61 6.03 -12.25
N ASN A 78 -20.39 4.75 -11.93
CA ASN A 78 -20.60 4.20 -10.59
C ASN A 78 -19.35 4.23 -9.73
N LEU A 79 -18.31 4.93 -10.14
CA LEU A 79 -17.06 5.01 -9.42
C LEU A 79 -17.27 5.60 -8.02
N VAL A 80 -16.81 4.88 -7.01
CA VAL A 80 -16.81 5.37 -5.62
C VAL A 80 -15.56 6.23 -5.43
N ILE A 81 -15.74 7.48 -5.07
CA ILE A 81 -14.65 8.44 -4.88
C ILE A 81 -14.54 8.74 -3.40
N VAL A 82 -13.32 8.60 -2.87
CA VAL A 82 -13.01 8.84 -1.46
C VAL A 82 -11.99 9.97 -1.38
N PRO A 83 -12.22 11.00 -0.55
CA PRO A 83 -11.22 12.06 -0.39
C PRO A 83 -9.97 11.53 0.29
N SER A 84 -8.83 12.17 0.02
CA SER A 84 -7.56 11.81 0.63
C SER A 84 -7.57 12.15 2.12
N ASP A 85 -7.08 11.22 2.94
CA ASP A 85 -6.92 11.41 4.39
C ASP A 85 -5.45 11.20 4.76
N PHE A 86 -4.67 12.27 4.68
CA PHE A 86 -3.23 12.20 4.89
C PHE A 86 -2.83 11.88 6.33
N GLU A 87 -3.68 12.19 7.32
CA GLU A 87 -3.42 11.78 8.70
C GLU A 87 -3.47 10.27 8.84
N LEU A 88 -4.47 9.65 8.22
CA LEU A 88 -4.58 8.19 8.18
C LEU A 88 -3.37 7.59 7.49
N TYR A 89 -2.97 8.15 6.35
CA TYR A 89 -1.86 7.60 5.55
C TYR A 89 -0.54 7.71 6.29
N ASP A 90 -0.32 8.80 7.00
CA ASP A 90 0.87 8.96 7.83
C ASP A 90 0.94 7.91 8.95
N LYS A 91 -0.17 7.68 9.64
CA LYS A 91 -0.27 6.64 10.67
C LYS A 91 -0.02 5.25 10.11
N CYS A 92 -0.63 4.94 8.98
CA CYS A 92 -0.45 3.63 8.33
C CYS A 92 0.97 3.44 7.84
N SER A 93 1.57 4.49 7.27
CA SER A 93 2.96 4.46 6.84
C SER A 93 3.90 4.16 7.98
N ARG A 94 3.73 4.83 9.11
CA ARG A 94 4.54 4.60 10.31
C ARG A 94 4.39 3.18 10.84
N ALA A 95 3.16 2.68 10.88
CA ALA A 95 2.87 1.32 11.34
C ALA A 95 3.49 0.27 10.42
N PHE A 96 3.36 0.44 9.11
CA PHE A 96 3.99 -0.42 8.10
C PHE A 96 5.51 -0.43 8.27
N LYS A 97 6.11 0.74 8.39
CA LYS A 97 7.56 0.86 8.56
C LYS A 97 8.06 0.27 9.87
N ALA A 98 7.27 0.38 10.95
CA ALA A 98 7.60 -0.26 12.22
C ALA A 98 7.62 -1.78 12.12
N ILE A 99 6.68 -2.37 11.39
CA ILE A 99 6.67 -3.81 11.13
C ILE A 99 7.93 -4.21 10.35
N CYS A 100 8.25 -3.48 9.28
CA CYS A 100 9.43 -3.75 8.48
C CYS A 100 10.72 -3.61 9.28
N ALA A 101 10.83 -2.58 10.12
CA ALA A 101 12.01 -2.35 10.95
C ALA A 101 12.28 -3.47 11.93
N SER A 102 11.26 -4.22 12.34
CA SER A 102 11.44 -5.36 13.24
C SER A 102 12.23 -6.52 12.61
N PHE A 103 12.35 -6.54 11.28
CA PHE A 103 13.07 -7.57 10.54
C PHE A 103 14.47 -7.16 10.08
N ALA A 104 14.83 -5.89 10.24
CA ALA A 104 16.12 -5.41 9.76
C ALA A 104 16.65 -4.31 10.66
N PRO A 105 17.94 -4.39 11.09
CA PRO A 105 18.54 -3.31 11.87
C PRO A 105 18.78 -2.04 11.05
N VAL A 106 18.88 -2.19 9.73
CA VAL A 106 19.07 -1.07 8.81
C VAL A 106 17.88 -0.99 7.87
N MET A 107 17.16 0.12 7.96
CA MET A 107 16.03 0.39 7.10
C MET A 107 16.15 1.81 6.56
N GLU A 108 15.97 1.95 5.25
CA GLU A 108 15.91 3.25 4.60
C GLU A 108 14.47 3.51 4.15
N SER A 109 13.89 4.59 4.68
CA SER A 109 12.55 5.02 4.27
C SER A 109 12.67 5.83 2.99
N PHE A 110 12.14 5.28 1.90
CA PHE A 110 12.24 5.92 0.58
C PHE A 110 11.07 6.86 0.34
N SER A 111 9.85 6.42 0.66
CA SER A 111 8.65 7.22 0.51
C SER A 111 7.61 6.79 1.55
N ILE A 112 6.40 7.35 1.49
CA ILE A 112 5.34 7.03 2.44
C ILE A 112 4.93 5.55 2.41
N ASP A 113 5.08 4.89 1.27
CA ASP A 113 4.66 3.50 1.07
C ASP A 113 5.79 2.57 0.66
N GLU A 114 7.05 3.03 0.72
CA GLU A 114 8.19 2.26 0.27
C GLU A 114 9.34 2.30 1.27
N VAL A 115 9.96 1.16 1.49
CA VAL A 115 11.17 1.05 2.31
C VAL A 115 12.18 0.12 1.66
N PHE A 116 13.43 0.33 1.96
CA PHE A 116 14.51 -0.61 1.67
C PHE A 116 14.99 -1.21 2.98
N LEU A 117 15.12 -2.53 3.03
CA LEU A 117 15.58 -3.26 4.20
C LEU A 117 16.84 -4.06 3.86
N ASP A 118 17.88 -3.91 4.66
CA ASP A 118 19.00 -4.83 4.61
C ASP A 118 18.66 -6.02 5.52
N VAL A 119 18.27 -7.15 4.91
CA VAL A 119 17.83 -8.34 5.62
C VAL A 119 18.92 -9.38 5.76
N THR A 120 20.14 -9.08 5.34
CA THR A 120 21.26 -10.04 5.33
C THR A 120 21.44 -10.68 6.69
N GLN A 121 21.52 -9.89 7.75
CA GLN A 121 21.76 -10.40 9.09
C GLN A 121 20.59 -11.23 9.62
N TYR A 122 19.36 -10.80 9.36
CA TYR A 122 18.17 -11.53 9.79
C TYR A 122 18.14 -12.94 9.18
N LEU A 123 18.41 -13.04 7.87
CA LEU A 123 18.44 -14.33 7.18
C LEU A 123 19.49 -15.26 7.76
N LYS A 124 20.68 -14.73 8.08
CA LYS A 124 21.76 -15.51 8.70
C LYS A 124 21.40 -15.98 10.11
N THR A 125 20.83 -15.08 10.91
CA THR A 125 20.49 -15.36 12.31
C THR A 125 19.42 -16.45 12.42
N TYR A 126 18.41 -16.43 11.56
CA TYR A 126 17.28 -17.35 11.63
C TYR A 126 17.34 -18.48 10.61
N GLY A 127 18.38 -18.53 9.77
CA GLY A 127 18.52 -19.59 8.77
C GLY A 127 17.39 -19.60 7.74
N MET A 128 16.82 -18.45 7.42
CA MET A 128 15.72 -18.32 6.48
C MET A 128 16.21 -18.00 5.08
N THR A 129 15.42 -18.44 4.08
CA THR A 129 15.60 -17.98 2.70
C THR A 129 14.95 -16.61 2.51
N ALA A 130 15.37 -15.89 1.46
CA ALA A 130 14.77 -14.60 1.13
C ALA A 130 13.25 -14.73 0.89
N ARG A 131 12.82 -15.80 0.20
CA ARG A 131 11.40 -16.05 -0.06
C ARG A 131 10.60 -16.27 1.23
N GLU A 132 11.15 -17.04 2.17
CA GLU A 132 10.50 -17.27 3.45
C GLU A 132 10.32 -15.98 4.23
N LEU A 133 11.34 -15.14 4.28
CA LEU A 133 11.28 -13.86 4.97
C LEU A 133 10.29 -12.91 4.30
N ALA A 134 10.30 -12.81 2.99
CA ALA A 134 9.37 -11.98 2.25
C ALA A 134 7.92 -12.37 2.54
N SER A 135 7.64 -13.67 2.54
CA SER A 135 6.32 -14.20 2.87
C SER A 135 5.92 -13.87 4.30
N ARG A 136 6.83 -13.97 5.25
CA ARG A 136 6.57 -13.66 6.66
C ARG A 136 6.26 -12.18 6.86
N ILE A 137 7.02 -11.29 6.24
CA ILE A 137 6.77 -9.85 6.32
C ILE A 137 5.40 -9.51 5.74
N ALA A 138 5.07 -10.05 4.57
CA ALA A 138 3.79 -9.83 3.93
C ALA A 138 2.63 -10.32 4.82
N THR A 139 2.78 -11.48 5.44
CA THR A 139 1.78 -12.06 6.35
C THR A 139 1.57 -11.17 7.57
N GLU A 140 2.64 -10.65 8.19
CA GLU A 140 2.51 -9.77 9.35
C GLU A 140 1.82 -8.45 9.00
N ILE A 141 2.13 -7.88 7.85
CA ILE A 141 1.48 -6.65 7.40
C ILE A 141 -0.01 -6.91 7.17
N LEU A 142 -0.36 -8.01 6.53
CA LEU A 142 -1.75 -8.39 6.29
C LEU A 142 -2.52 -8.61 7.60
N GLU A 143 -1.97 -9.39 8.52
CA GLU A 143 -2.63 -9.72 9.78
C GLU A 143 -2.83 -8.53 10.68
N LYS A 144 -1.81 -7.66 10.80
CA LYS A 144 -1.86 -6.53 11.71
C LYS A 144 -2.56 -5.31 11.13
N LYS A 145 -2.51 -5.13 9.80
CA LYS A 145 -2.99 -3.91 9.14
C LYS A 145 -4.04 -4.16 8.04
N GLY A 146 -4.34 -5.41 7.71
CA GLY A 146 -5.27 -5.74 6.63
C GLY A 146 -4.76 -5.35 5.25
N LEU A 147 -3.45 -5.24 5.06
CA LEU A 147 -2.83 -4.81 3.80
C LEU A 147 -2.23 -5.98 3.03
N THR A 148 -2.13 -5.81 1.74
CA THR A 148 -1.50 -6.79 0.86
C THR A 148 -0.27 -6.21 0.16
#